data_9f47a54e06e2585118f3e14a893adbe2
#
_entry.id   9f47a54e06e2585118f3e14a893adbe2
#
_cell.length_a   1.000
_cell.length_b   1.000
_cell.length_c   1.000
_cell.angle_alpha   90.00
_cell.angle_beta   90.00
_cell.angle_gamma   90.00
#
_symmetry.space_group_name_H-M   'P 1'
#
loop_
_entity.id
_entity.type
_entity.pdbx_description
1 polymer ?
#
loop_
_entity_poly.entity_id
_entity_poly.type
_entity_poly.pdbx_seq_one_letter_code
_entity_poly.pdbx_strand_id
1 'polypeptide(L)'
;MATYTHFAKQPDVLKHLILCEVLRNEAPQVYVETNSACAIYSMTQTPEQQYGIYHFLEKADDDKSLKDSIYYQLESTEMAKGNYLGSPALAMNVLGKQAKRFVFFDLEKSALENVDIYAKQIGLSTSVEIHHTDSLKGTIELLPSLPASSFIHIDPYEIDKKGDSGVTYLDILIQATQLGMKCLLWYGFMTGDDKESLDNYIVSSLEKAGIKDYIGVELTMNSIRKDNILCNPGILGSGILATNLSQISKDTILDYSNKLVDIYKDAKYKDYDGSLYIQHL
;
A
#
# COMPACT_ATOMS: atom_id res chain seq x y z
N MET A 1 12.41 -19.73 3.20
CA MET A 1 11.36 -19.20 2.31
C MET A 1 10.55 -18.22 3.13
N ALA A 2 10.25 -17.05 2.60
CA ALA A 2 9.45 -16.06 3.31
C ALA A 2 8.05 -16.62 3.60
N THR A 3 7.55 -16.34 4.79
CA THR A 3 6.28 -16.86 5.32
C THR A 3 5.05 -16.12 4.77
N TYR A 4 5.25 -15.01 4.04
CA TYR A 4 4.18 -14.21 3.48
C TYR A 4 3.52 -14.91 2.30
N THR A 5 2.24 -15.28 2.47
CA THR A 5 1.41 -15.96 1.45
C THR A 5 0.27 -15.08 0.93
N HIS A 6 0.09 -13.89 1.51
CA HIS A 6 -0.98 -12.96 1.19
C HIS A 6 -0.41 -11.80 0.37
N PHE A 7 -0.38 -11.95 -0.96
CA PHE A 7 0.13 -10.94 -1.89
C PHE A 7 -0.60 -11.03 -3.24
N ALA A 8 -0.47 -9.99 -4.05
CA ALA A 8 -1.04 -9.88 -5.39
C ALA A 8 -2.58 -9.95 -5.44
N LYS A 9 -3.25 -9.65 -4.32
CA LYS A 9 -4.71 -9.58 -4.22
C LYS A 9 -5.23 -8.20 -4.67
N GLN A 10 -6.55 -8.04 -4.78
CA GLN A 10 -7.14 -6.76 -5.17
C GLN A 10 -6.73 -5.59 -4.25
N PRO A 11 -6.66 -5.73 -2.91
CA PRO A 11 -6.15 -4.67 -2.05
C PRO A 11 -4.70 -4.28 -2.32
N ASP A 12 -3.84 -5.26 -2.70
CA ASP A 12 -2.47 -4.97 -3.11
C ASP A 12 -2.43 -4.21 -4.44
N VAL A 13 -3.33 -4.51 -5.37
CA VAL A 13 -3.44 -3.77 -6.64
C VAL A 13 -3.73 -2.30 -6.38
N LEU A 14 -4.72 -1.98 -5.52
CA LEU A 14 -5.02 -0.59 -5.14
C LEU A 14 -3.80 0.08 -4.53
N LYS A 15 -3.24 -0.54 -3.48
CA LYS A 15 -2.10 -0.02 -2.73
C LYS A 15 -0.90 0.26 -3.63
N HIS A 16 -0.50 -0.71 -4.42
CA HIS A 16 0.73 -0.65 -5.21
C HIS A 16 0.60 0.24 -6.44
N LEU A 17 -0.56 0.27 -7.10
CA LEU A 17 -0.84 1.20 -8.19
C LEU A 17 -0.72 2.65 -7.70
N ILE A 18 -1.39 2.97 -6.60
CA ILE A 18 -1.35 4.30 -5.98
C ILE A 18 0.07 4.63 -5.51
N LEU A 19 0.74 3.71 -4.82
CA LEU A 19 2.10 3.92 -4.33
C LEU A 19 3.06 4.29 -5.48
N CYS A 20 3.06 3.53 -6.57
CA CYS A 20 3.95 3.79 -7.71
C CYS A 20 3.73 5.19 -8.31
N GLU A 21 2.49 5.56 -8.55
CA GLU A 21 2.16 6.81 -9.20
C GLU A 21 2.38 8.03 -8.28
N VAL A 22 2.08 7.88 -6.99
CA VAL A 22 2.37 8.92 -5.99
C VAL A 22 3.88 9.09 -5.82
N LEU A 23 4.66 8.01 -5.72
CA LEU A 23 6.12 8.11 -5.62
C LEU A 23 6.75 8.76 -6.85
N ARG A 24 6.23 8.50 -8.05
CA ARG A 24 6.66 9.19 -9.28
C ARG A 24 6.44 10.70 -9.18
N ASN A 25 5.26 11.13 -8.71
CA ASN A 25 4.91 12.54 -8.61
C ASN A 25 5.69 13.26 -7.51
N GLU A 26 5.85 12.64 -6.34
CA GLU A 26 6.48 13.22 -5.16
C GLU A 26 8.00 13.14 -5.16
N ALA A 27 8.57 12.16 -5.84
CA ALA A 27 10.00 11.90 -6.01
C ALA A 27 10.85 12.15 -4.73
N PRO A 28 10.52 11.53 -3.59
CA PRO A 28 11.21 11.78 -2.33
C PRO A 28 12.66 11.29 -2.36
N GLN A 29 13.54 11.99 -1.64
CA GLN A 29 14.93 11.54 -1.47
C GLN A 29 15.11 10.53 -0.33
N VAL A 30 14.15 10.46 0.58
CA VAL A 30 14.10 9.50 1.68
C VAL A 30 12.75 8.80 1.66
N TYR A 31 12.78 7.49 1.56
CA TYR A 31 11.61 6.61 1.62
C TYR A 31 11.71 5.70 2.82
N VAL A 32 10.67 5.64 3.63
CA VAL A 32 10.58 4.76 4.79
C VAL A 32 9.33 3.91 4.65
N GLU A 33 9.45 2.62 4.90
CA GLU A 33 8.33 1.70 4.86
C GLU A 33 8.27 0.88 6.16
N THR A 34 7.10 0.90 6.76
CA THR A 34 6.81 0.06 7.91
C THR A 34 6.52 -1.38 7.57
N ASN A 35 6.36 -2.37 7.91
CA ASN A 35 5.86 -3.69 7.49
C ASN A 35 6.18 -4.04 6.03
N SER A 36 7.45 -3.98 5.66
CA SER A 36 7.89 -4.04 4.26
C SER A 36 7.63 -5.38 3.56
N ALA A 37 7.56 -6.49 4.29
CA ALA A 37 7.47 -7.83 3.74
C ALA A 37 8.56 -8.12 2.69
N CYS A 38 8.27 -8.86 1.61
CA CYS A 38 9.26 -9.22 0.60
C CYS A 38 9.26 -8.24 -0.59
N ALA A 39 10.42 -8.04 -1.20
CA ALA A 39 10.56 -7.30 -2.45
C ALA A 39 10.02 -8.09 -3.65
N ILE A 40 10.15 -9.41 -3.66
CA ILE A 40 9.73 -10.27 -4.77
C ILE A 40 9.10 -11.56 -4.26
N TYR A 41 8.03 -12.00 -4.92
CA TYR A 41 7.29 -13.21 -4.62
C TYR A 41 7.16 -14.09 -5.86
N SER A 42 7.07 -15.41 -5.69
CA SER A 42 6.70 -16.34 -6.76
C SER A 42 5.19 -16.52 -6.80
N MET A 43 4.60 -16.39 -7.99
CA MET A 43 3.15 -16.48 -8.19
C MET A 43 2.62 -17.92 -8.00
N THR A 44 1.42 -18.03 -7.43
CA THR A 44 0.76 -19.31 -7.11
C THR A 44 -0.63 -19.49 -7.75
N GLN A 45 -1.17 -18.48 -8.41
CA GLN A 45 -2.46 -18.48 -9.11
C GLN A 45 -3.67 -18.85 -8.22
N THR A 46 -3.71 -18.33 -6.99
CA THR A 46 -4.88 -18.49 -6.12
C THR A 46 -6.11 -17.73 -6.64
N PRO A 47 -7.35 -18.07 -6.21
CA PRO A 47 -8.54 -17.30 -6.59
C PRO A 47 -8.44 -15.82 -6.23
N GLU A 48 -7.79 -15.49 -5.12
CA GLU A 48 -7.56 -14.11 -4.68
C GLU A 48 -6.61 -13.37 -5.63
N GLN A 49 -5.57 -14.05 -6.14
CA GLN A 49 -4.65 -13.50 -7.15
C GLN A 49 -5.33 -13.38 -8.52
N GLN A 50 -6.19 -14.34 -8.88
CA GLN A 50 -6.98 -14.26 -10.13
C GLN A 50 -7.90 -13.02 -10.11
N TYR A 51 -8.56 -12.75 -9.00
CA TYR A 51 -9.37 -11.55 -8.79
C TYR A 51 -8.52 -10.28 -8.60
N GLY A 52 -7.28 -10.41 -8.14
CA GLY A 52 -6.31 -9.33 -7.93
C GLY A 52 -5.53 -8.99 -9.21
N ILE A 53 -4.22 -9.31 -9.18
CA ILE A 53 -3.27 -8.88 -10.22
C ILE A 53 -3.59 -9.42 -11.61
N TYR A 54 -4.08 -10.68 -11.74
CA TYR A 54 -4.41 -11.23 -13.06
C TYR A 54 -5.57 -10.47 -13.71
N HIS A 55 -6.65 -10.20 -12.96
CA HIS A 55 -7.77 -9.40 -13.44
C HIS A 55 -7.32 -7.99 -13.82
N PHE A 56 -6.51 -7.35 -12.94
CA PHE A 56 -5.98 -6.02 -13.22
C PHE A 56 -5.19 -5.98 -14.53
N LEU A 57 -4.23 -6.88 -14.73
CA LEU A 57 -3.41 -6.89 -15.96
C LEU A 57 -4.22 -7.14 -17.21
N GLU A 58 -5.21 -8.07 -17.15
CA GLU A 58 -6.10 -8.36 -18.28
C GLU A 58 -6.93 -7.13 -18.67
N LYS A 59 -7.55 -6.44 -17.68
CA LYS A 59 -8.45 -5.32 -17.96
C LYS A 59 -7.71 -4.02 -18.23
N ALA A 60 -6.57 -3.81 -17.60
CA ALA A 60 -5.73 -2.63 -17.82
C ALA A 60 -5.12 -2.60 -19.23
N ASP A 61 -5.04 -3.74 -19.92
CA ASP A 61 -4.54 -3.78 -21.30
C ASP A 61 -5.45 -2.99 -22.27
N ASP A 62 -6.73 -2.85 -21.94
CA ASP A 62 -7.71 -2.10 -22.72
C ASP A 62 -7.84 -0.61 -22.27
N ASP A 63 -7.25 -0.21 -21.15
CA ASP A 63 -7.21 1.18 -20.65
C ASP A 63 -5.81 1.75 -20.80
N LYS A 64 -5.66 2.73 -21.70
CA LYS A 64 -4.34 3.31 -22.00
C LYS A 64 -3.66 3.89 -20.74
N SER A 65 -4.38 4.54 -19.83
CA SER A 65 -3.77 5.17 -18.66
C SER A 65 -3.33 4.15 -17.62
N LEU A 66 -4.10 3.07 -17.42
CA LEU A 66 -3.69 1.96 -16.57
C LEU A 66 -2.50 1.21 -17.19
N LYS A 67 -2.51 0.98 -18.50
CA LYS A 67 -1.41 0.36 -19.23
C LYS A 67 -0.13 1.19 -19.21
N ASP A 68 -0.25 2.51 -19.25
CA ASP A 68 0.88 3.45 -19.16
C ASP A 68 1.35 3.67 -17.70
N SER A 69 0.65 3.14 -16.69
CA SER A 69 1.07 3.24 -15.30
C SER A 69 2.37 2.49 -15.04
N ILE A 70 3.20 3.04 -14.12
CA ILE A 70 4.45 2.37 -13.73
C ILE A 70 4.18 0.99 -13.14
N TYR A 71 3.13 0.87 -12.32
CA TYR A 71 2.74 -0.40 -11.71
C TYR A 71 2.45 -1.47 -12.77
N TYR A 72 1.61 -1.15 -13.78
CA TYR A 72 1.34 -2.10 -14.86
C TYR A 72 2.61 -2.52 -15.59
N GLN A 73 3.48 -1.57 -15.95
CA GLN A 73 4.70 -1.85 -16.71
C GLN A 73 5.68 -2.74 -15.93
N LEU A 74 5.83 -2.49 -14.63
CA LEU A 74 6.69 -3.30 -13.77
C LEU A 74 6.10 -4.70 -13.58
N GLU A 75 4.82 -4.78 -13.19
CA GLU A 75 4.20 -6.08 -12.90
C GLU A 75 4.00 -6.94 -14.14
N SER A 76 3.60 -6.40 -15.28
CA SER A 76 3.48 -7.18 -16.51
C SER A 76 4.81 -7.83 -16.90
N THR A 77 5.92 -7.13 -16.67
CA THR A 77 7.27 -7.66 -16.92
C THR A 77 7.67 -8.78 -15.95
N GLU A 78 7.37 -8.63 -14.67
CA GLU A 78 7.73 -9.63 -13.64
C GLU A 78 6.77 -10.83 -13.65
N MET A 79 5.48 -10.60 -13.91
CA MET A 79 4.48 -11.66 -14.05
C MET A 79 4.80 -12.60 -15.22
N ALA A 80 5.38 -12.09 -16.32
CA ALA A 80 5.86 -12.92 -17.42
C ALA A 80 7.00 -13.89 -17.01
N LYS A 81 7.69 -13.59 -15.90
CA LYS A 81 8.72 -14.44 -15.28
C LYS A 81 8.17 -15.33 -14.14
N GLY A 82 6.87 -15.23 -13.85
CA GLY A 82 6.23 -15.93 -12.75
C GLY A 82 6.45 -15.27 -11.37
N ASN A 83 6.81 -13.99 -11.35
CA ASN A 83 7.06 -13.22 -10.13
C ASN A 83 6.02 -12.11 -9.94
N TYR A 84 5.95 -11.59 -8.72
CA TYR A 84 5.20 -10.39 -8.33
C TYR A 84 6.09 -9.50 -7.47
N LEU A 85 6.04 -8.19 -7.68
CA LEU A 85 6.81 -7.22 -6.91
C LEU A 85 6.04 -6.76 -5.67
N GLY A 86 6.69 -6.81 -4.52
CA GLY A 86 6.19 -6.15 -3.31
C GLY A 86 6.52 -4.66 -3.31
N SER A 87 5.90 -3.94 -2.39
CA SER A 87 6.10 -2.49 -2.21
C SER A 87 7.57 -2.05 -2.12
N PRO A 88 8.50 -2.78 -1.45
CA PRO A 88 9.92 -2.40 -1.45
C PRO A 88 10.52 -2.39 -2.85
N ALA A 89 10.25 -3.43 -3.65
CA ALA A 89 10.77 -3.49 -5.02
C ALA A 89 10.16 -2.41 -5.90
N LEU A 90 8.85 -2.18 -5.78
CA LEU A 90 8.16 -1.13 -6.52
C LEU A 90 8.74 0.25 -6.19
N ALA A 91 8.89 0.59 -4.90
CA ALA A 91 9.48 1.85 -4.47
C ALA A 91 10.93 2.03 -4.99
N MET A 92 11.75 0.98 -4.89
CA MET A 92 13.11 0.99 -5.40
C MET A 92 13.19 1.15 -6.92
N ASN A 93 12.28 0.54 -7.69
CA ASN A 93 12.24 0.71 -9.14
C ASN A 93 11.76 2.10 -9.56
N VAL A 94 10.71 2.62 -8.89
CA VAL A 94 10.16 3.95 -9.21
C VAL A 94 11.16 5.06 -8.91
N LEU A 95 11.78 5.02 -7.73
CA LEU A 95 12.66 6.09 -7.26
C LEU A 95 14.10 5.90 -7.73
N GLY A 96 14.56 4.68 -7.87
CA GLY A 96 15.91 4.38 -8.34
C GLY A 96 16.99 5.14 -7.56
N LYS A 97 17.98 5.64 -8.28
CA LYS A 97 19.09 6.43 -7.71
C LYS A 97 18.72 7.88 -7.33
N GLN A 98 17.50 8.32 -7.58
CA GLN A 98 17.02 9.63 -7.14
C GLN A 98 16.80 9.65 -5.62
N ALA A 99 16.31 8.54 -5.05
CA ALA A 99 16.27 8.38 -3.60
C ALA A 99 17.69 8.07 -3.08
N LYS A 100 18.07 8.80 -2.05
CA LYS A 100 19.36 8.63 -1.39
C LYS A 100 19.31 7.60 -0.27
N ARG A 101 18.11 7.35 0.25
CA ARG A 101 17.89 6.49 1.42
C ARG A 101 16.56 5.80 1.32
N PHE A 102 16.57 4.46 1.47
CA PHE A 102 15.42 3.61 1.66
C PHE A 102 15.56 2.94 3.03
N VAL A 103 14.52 2.96 3.84
CA VAL A 103 14.49 2.34 5.16
C VAL A 103 13.32 1.36 5.22
N PHE A 104 13.62 0.11 5.48
CA PHE A 104 12.64 -0.96 5.55
C PHE A 104 12.63 -1.62 6.93
N PHE A 105 11.43 -1.75 7.51
CA PHE A 105 11.20 -2.42 8.77
C PHE A 105 10.37 -3.68 8.57
N ASP A 106 10.74 -4.76 9.22
CA ASP A 106 9.94 -5.98 9.31
C ASP A 106 10.36 -6.83 10.51
N LEU A 107 9.46 -7.69 10.99
CA LEU A 107 9.75 -8.70 12.02
C LEU A 107 10.25 -10.01 11.40
N GLU A 108 10.02 -10.22 10.10
CA GLU A 108 10.44 -11.43 9.40
C GLU A 108 11.80 -11.23 8.74
N LYS A 109 12.83 -11.82 9.35
CA LYS A 109 14.22 -11.73 8.86
C LYS A 109 14.36 -12.19 7.41
N SER A 110 13.65 -13.25 7.01
CA SER A 110 13.69 -13.79 5.65
C SER A 110 13.10 -12.83 4.61
N ALA A 111 12.13 -12.02 5.00
CA ALA A 111 11.57 -10.98 4.13
C ALA A 111 12.59 -9.86 3.90
N LEU A 112 13.24 -9.40 4.97
CA LEU A 112 14.30 -8.40 4.88
C LEU A 112 15.52 -8.88 4.09
N GLU A 113 15.89 -10.15 4.21
CA GLU A 113 16.95 -10.76 3.39
C GLU A 113 16.57 -10.74 1.90
N ASN A 114 15.28 -10.99 1.56
CA ASN A 114 14.77 -10.87 0.19
C ASN A 114 14.87 -9.44 -0.33
N VAL A 115 14.53 -8.43 0.49
CA VAL A 115 14.69 -7.00 0.15
C VAL A 115 16.17 -6.66 -0.12
N ASP A 116 17.09 -7.10 0.74
CA ASP A 116 18.53 -6.85 0.59
C ASP A 116 19.11 -7.49 -0.69
N ILE A 117 18.70 -8.73 -0.97
CA ILE A 117 19.10 -9.42 -2.21
C ILE A 117 18.60 -8.64 -3.43
N TYR A 118 17.34 -8.23 -3.43
CA TYR A 118 16.77 -7.46 -4.53
C TYR A 118 17.48 -6.12 -4.71
N ALA A 119 17.75 -5.38 -3.63
CA ALA A 119 18.49 -4.12 -3.68
C ALA A 119 19.90 -4.28 -4.29
N LYS A 120 20.59 -5.38 -3.98
CA LYS A 120 21.89 -5.73 -4.59
C LYS A 120 21.76 -6.00 -6.08
N GLN A 121 20.73 -6.74 -6.50
CA GLN A 121 20.50 -7.07 -7.91
C GLN A 121 20.28 -5.83 -8.78
N ILE A 122 19.59 -4.81 -8.26
CA ILE A 122 19.32 -3.57 -8.99
C ILE A 122 20.33 -2.44 -8.70
N GLY A 123 21.39 -2.73 -7.93
CA GLY A 123 22.51 -1.80 -7.67
C GLY A 123 22.17 -0.64 -6.72
N LEU A 124 21.25 -0.86 -5.76
CA LEU A 124 20.82 0.12 -4.74
C LEU A 124 21.26 -0.24 -3.31
N SER A 125 22.05 -1.28 -3.12
CA SER A 125 22.42 -1.78 -1.78
C SER A 125 23.05 -0.74 -0.84
N THR A 126 23.73 0.26 -1.37
CA THR A 126 24.36 1.35 -0.58
C THR A 126 23.36 2.39 -0.08
N SER A 127 22.15 2.40 -0.63
CA SER A 127 21.06 3.34 -0.26
C SER A 127 19.97 2.67 0.58
N VAL A 128 20.07 1.36 0.85
CA VAL A 128 19.06 0.59 1.56
C VAL A 128 19.52 0.28 2.97
N GLU A 129 18.66 0.59 3.94
CA GLU A 129 18.80 0.25 5.35
C GLU A 129 17.68 -0.71 5.75
N ILE A 130 18.04 -1.77 6.44
CA ILE A 130 17.15 -2.85 6.85
C ILE A 130 17.12 -2.93 8.36
N HIS A 131 15.92 -2.89 8.95
CA HIS A 131 15.71 -2.93 10.38
C HIS A 131 14.83 -4.12 10.77
N HIS A 132 15.46 -5.16 11.32
CA HIS A 132 14.75 -6.32 11.87
C HIS A 132 14.25 -6.00 13.28
N THR A 133 13.15 -5.29 13.36
CA THR A 133 12.54 -4.81 14.61
C THR A 133 11.06 -4.48 14.42
N ASP A 134 10.35 -4.31 15.53
CA ASP A 134 8.99 -3.75 15.53
C ASP A 134 8.99 -2.37 14.83
N SER A 135 8.22 -2.28 13.75
CA SER A 135 8.15 -1.09 12.91
C SER A 135 7.49 0.10 13.62
N LEU A 136 6.54 -0.12 14.55
CA LEU A 136 5.97 0.96 15.35
C LEU A 136 7.06 1.66 16.18
N LYS A 137 7.83 0.87 16.92
CA LYS A 137 8.94 1.38 17.73
C LYS A 137 10.02 2.02 16.87
N GLY A 138 10.49 1.27 15.85
CA GLY A 138 11.60 1.73 15.01
C GLY A 138 11.25 3.01 14.23
N THR A 139 10.03 3.12 13.73
CA THR A 139 9.61 4.32 12.98
C THR A 139 9.47 5.53 13.90
N ILE A 140 8.84 5.40 15.06
CA ILE A 140 8.71 6.50 16.03
C ILE A 140 10.08 7.03 16.46
N GLU A 141 11.05 6.16 16.71
CA GLU A 141 12.41 6.55 17.05
C GLU A 141 13.13 7.24 15.88
N LEU A 142 12.82 6.87 14.65
CA LEU A 142 13.44 7.39 13.44
C LEU A 142 12.89 8.77 13.01
N LEU A 143 11.56 9.00 13.12
CA LEU A 143 10.88 10.19 12.62
C LEU A 143 11.57 11.51 12.96
N PRO A 144 12.02 11.80 14.21
CA PRO A 144 12.64 13.07 14.54
C PRO A 144 13.95 13.37 13.80
N SER A 145 14.61 12.34 13.25
CA SER A 145 15.87 12.45 12.52
C SER A 145 15.69 12.62 11.01
N LEU A 146 14.49 12.45 10.50
CA LEU A 146 14.19 12.49 9.08
C LEU A 146 13.92 13.91 8.60
N PRO A 147 14.34 14.27 7.36
CA PRO A 147 13.94 15.54 6.76
C PRO A 147 12.41 15.58 6.51
N ALA A 148 11.80 16.76 6.59
CA ALA A 148 10.37 16.96 6.32
C ALA A 148 9.96 16.54 4.89
N SER A 149 10.90 16.46 3.95
CA SER A 149 10.67 15.97 2.58
C SER A 149 10.65 14.44 2.46
N SER A 150 10.71 13.70 3.56
CA SER A 150 10.63 12.24 3.57
C SER A 150 9.23 11.77 3.20
N PHE A 151 9.17 10.56 2.66
CA PHE A 151 7.93 9.86 2.37
C PHE A 151 7.82 8.62 3.27
N ILE A 152 6.71 8.50 4.00
CA ILE A 152 6.45 7.40 4.92
C ILE A 152 5.30 6.55 4.35
N HIS A 153 5.61 5.33 3.95
CA HIS A 153 4.64 4.31 3.56
C HIS A 153 4.32 3.43 4.77
N ILE A 154 3.05 3.38 5.14
CA ILE A 154 2.56 2.68 6.33
C ILE A 154 1.61 1.59 5.87
N ASP A 155 2.02 0.32 6.04
CA ASP A 155 1.34 -0.84 5.47
C ASP A 155 1.09 -1.96 6.50
N PRO A 156 0.37 -1.68 7.60
CA PRO A 156 0.02 -2.69 8.59
C PRO A 156 -1.28 -3.42 8.22
N TYR A 157 -1.54 -4.52 8.91
CA TYR A 157 -2.85 -5.16 8.87
C TYR A 157 -3.89 -4.42 9.73
N GLU A 158 -3.49 -3.92 10.92
CA GLU A 158 -4.37 -3.26 11.91
C GLU A 158 -3.79 -1.89 12.26
N ILE A 159 -4.47 -0.81 11.83
CA ILE A 159 -3.98 0.57 12.03
C ILE A 159 -4.25 1.13 13.43
N ASP A 160 -5.21 0.58 14.14
CA ASP A 160 -5.73 1.00 15.44
C ASP A 160 -5.14 0.22 16.61
N LYS A 161 -4.43 -0.87 16.33
CA LYS A 161 -3.82 -1.71 17.36
C LYS A 161 -2.56 -1.06 17.92
N LYS A 162 -2.55 -0.91 19.24
CA LYS A 162 -1.38 -0.41 19.95
C LYS A 162 -0.29 -1.46 20.05
N GLY A 163 0.92 -1.07 19.65
CA GLY A 163 2.12 -1.84 19.98
C GLY A 163 2.55 -1.69 21.45
N ASP A 164 3.66 -2.30 21.80
CA ASP A 164 4.22 -2.25 23.18
C ASP A 164 4.55 -0.84 23.64
N SER A 165 4.82 0.08 22.72
CA SER A 165 5.04 1.51 22.98
C SER A 165 3.75 2.29 23.30
N GLY A 166 2.57 1.66 23.19
CA GLY A 166 1.27 2.31 23.33
C GLY A 166 0.84 3.14 22.12
N VAL A 167 1.62 3.13 21.04
CA VAL A 167 1.41 3.86 19.78
C VAL A 167 0.74 2.96 18.75
N THR A 168 -0.07 3.55 17.87
CA THR A 168 -0.70 2.89 16.72
C THR A 168 -0.04 3.32 15.39
N TYR A 169 -0.34 2.64 14.29
CA TYR A 169 0.13 3.08 12.97
C TYR A 169 -0.50 4.40 12.51
N LEU A 170 -1.74 4.68 12.94
CA LEU A 170 -2.34 5.99 12.70
C LEU A 170 -1.62 7.10 13.47
N ASP A 171 -1.11 6.82 14.68
CA ASP A 171 -0.27 7.77 15.42
C ASP A 171 1.04 8.08 14.69
N ILE A 172 1.65 7.08 14.01
CA ILE A 172 2.82 7.30 13.14
C ILE A 172 2.48 8.27 12.01
N LEU A 173 1.37 8.05 11.31
CA LEU A 173 0.91 8.95 10.24
C LEU A 173 0.73 10.37 10.78
N ILE A 174 0.05 10.53 11.90
CA ILE A 174 -0.20 11.82 12.53
C ILE A 174 1.11 12.54 12.89
N GLN A 175 2.04 11.86 13.54
CA GLN A 175 3.34 12.45 13.91
C GLN A 175 4.17 12.82 12.69
N ALA A 176 4.27 11.93 11.70
CA ALA A 176 5.00 12.20 10.46
C ALA A 176 4.37 13.40 9.71
N THR A 177 3.04 13.48 9.66
CA THR A 177 2.31 14.60 9.05
C THR A 177 2.62 15.92 9.76
N GLN A 178 2.62 15.94 11.10
CA GLN A 178 2.93 17.12 11.91
C GLN A 178 4.40 17.58 11.74
N LEU A 179 5.31 16.65 11.42
CA LEU A 179 6.70 16.94 11.06
C LEU A 179 6.88 17.40 9.60
N GLY A 180 5.78 17.52 8.84
CA GLY A 180 5.78 17.96 7.45
C GLY A 180 6.10 16.87 6.43
N MET A 181 6.20 15.62 6.86
CA MET A 181 6.48 14.48 5.97
C MET A 181 5.25 14.09 5.16
N LYS A 182 5.47 13.53 3.99
CA LYS A 182 4.45 12.97 3.12
C LYS A 182 4.14 11.55 3.59
N CYS A 183 2.86 11.22 3.73
CA CYS A 183 2.46 9.90 4.22
C CYS A 183 1.46 9.25 3.28
N LEU A 184 1.60 7.93 3.12
CA LEU A 184 0.63 7.05 2.49
C LEU A 184 0.42 5.86 3.42
N LEU A 185 -0.79 5.73 3.97
CA LEU A 185 -1.18 4.63 4.83
C LEU A 185 -2.23 3.80 4.11
N TRP A 186 -1.99 2.49 4.07
CA TRP A 186 -2.98 1.51 3.64
C TRP A 186 -3.62 0.83 4.86
N TYR A 187 -4.90 0.51 4.77
CA TYR A 187 -5.63 -0.27 5.77
C TYR A 187 -6.68 -1.15 5.11
N GLY A 188 -7.03 -2.23 5.78
CA GLY A 188 -8.05 -3.16 5.33
C GLY A 188 -9.16 -3.34 6.34
N PHE A 189 -10.32 -3.76 5.86
CA PHE A 189 -11.47 -4.11 6.68
C PHE A 189 -12.16 -5.34 6.12
N MET A 190 -12.78 -6.16 7.00
CA MET A 190 -13.40 -7.43 6.62
C MET A 190 -14.93 -7.34 6.52
N THR A 191 -15.54 -6.43 7.28
CA THR A 191 -17.00 -6.23 7.34
C THR A 191 -17.36 -4.77 7.22
N GLY A 192 -18.65 -4.47 7.02
CA GLY A 192 -19.16 -3.11 7.04
C GLY A 192 -19.00 -2.44 8.42
N ASP A 193 -19.19 -3.21 9.49
CA ASP A 193 -19.04 -2.71 10.87
C ASP A 193 -17.58 -2.39 11.20
N ASP A 194 -16.62 -3.23 10.74
CA ASP A 194 -15.19 -2.94 10.86
C ASP A 194 -14.84 -1.64 10.14
N LYS A 195 -15.36 -1.48 8.90
CA LYS A 195 -15.16 -0.27 8.10
C LYS A 195 -15.64 0.97 8.84
N GLU A 196 -16.91 0.98 9.30
CA GLU A 196 -17.49 2.12 10.01
C GLU A 196 -16.69 2.47 11.27
N SER A 197 -16.22 1.46 12.00
CA SER A 197 -15.39 1.64 13.18
C SER A 197 -14.05 2.28 12.84
N LEU A 198 -13.39 1.84 11.75
CA LEU A 198 -12.13 2.39 11.28
C LEU A 198 -12.29 3.82 10.75
N ASP A 199 -13.35 4.11 9.98
CA ASP A 199 -13.66 5.45 9.47
C ASP A 199 -13.81 6.43 10.62
N ASN A 200 -14.61 6.08 11.62
CA ASN A 200 -14.80 6.90 12.81
C ASN A 200 -13.50 7.12 13.59
N TYR A 201 -12.69 6.06 13.72
CA TYR A 201 -11.38 6.15 14.38
C TYR A 201 -10.42 7.08 13.64
N ILE A 202 -10.32 6.94 12.30
CA ILE A 202 -9.46 7.77 11.45
C ILE A 202 -9.89 9.24 11.55
N VAL A 203 -11.15 9.53 11.22
CA VAL A 203 -11.66 10.90 11.18
C VAL A 203 -11.51 11.61 12.53
N SER A 204 -11.94 10.96 13.63
CA SER A 204 -11.84 11.54 14.96
C SER A 204 -10.39 11.78 15.41
N SER A 205 -9.46 10.90 15.01
CA SER A 205 -8.04 11.04 15.33
C SER A 205 -7.38 12.18 14.56
N LEU A 206 -7.69 12.33 13.26
CA LEU A 206 -7.20 13.43 12.44
C LEU A 206 -7.74 14.78 12.91
N GLU A 207 -9.04 14.86 13.23
CA GLU A 207 -9.67 16.06 13.78
C GLU A 207 -9.02 16.47 15.11
N LYS A 208 -8.83 15.52 16.01
CA LYS A 208 -8.16 15.75 17.30
C LYS A 208 -6.72 16.24 17.13
N ALA A 209 -6.02 15.75 16.12
CA ALA A 209 -4.66 16.17 15.77
C ALA A 209 -4.61 17.50 15.01
N GLY A 210 -5.77 18.04 14.58
CA GLY A 210 -5.86 19.26 13.79
C GLY A 210 -5.44 19.11 12.33
N ILE A 211 -5.37 17.87 11.82
CA ILE A 211 -5.01 17.57 10.44
C ILE A 211 -6.26 17.70 9.56
N LYS A 212 -6.24 18.65 8.63
CA LYS A 212 -7.35 18.95 7.71
C LYS A 212 -7.01 18.66 6.25
N ASP A 213 -5.72 18.63 5.93
CA ASP A 213 -5.23 18.37 4.59
C ASP A 213 -4.87 16.89 4.42
N TYR A 214 -5.88 16.10 4.11
CA TYR A 214 -5.73 14.68 3.79
C TYR A 214 -6.65 14.27 2.65
N ILE A 215 -6.39 13.11 2.09
CA ILE A 215 -7.26 12.40 1.17
C ILE A 215 -7.42 10.97 1.64
N GLY A 216 -8.66 10.50 1.73
CA GLY A 216 -9.01 9.13 2.03
C GLY A 216 -9.88 8.54 0.93
N VAL A 217 -9.50 7.39 0.40
CA VAL A 217 -10.24 6.65 -0.62
C VAL A 217 -10.32 5.19 -0.24
N GLU A 218 -11.50 4.62 -0.33
CA GLU A 218 -11.76 3.22 -0.01
C GLU A 218 -12.43 2.52 -1.17
N LEU A 219 -11.98 1.31 -1.46
CA LEU A 219 -12.63 0.40 -2.39
C LEU A 219 -13.19 -0.79 -1.63
N THR A 220 -14.49 -1.00 -1.75
CA THR A 220 -15.21 -2.09 -1.10
C THR A 220 -15.88 -2.96 -2.16
N MET A 221 -15.78 -4.28 -2.02
CA MET A 221 -16.54 -5.21 -2.85
C MET A 221 -18.04 -5.11 -2.52
N ASN A 222 -18.88 -5.01 -3.54
CA ASN A 222 -20.33 -4.86 -3.36
C ASN A 222 -20.99 -6.00 -2.55
N SER A 223 -20.47 -7.20 -2.64
CA SER A 223 -20.96 -8.33 -1.85
C SER A 223 -20.74 -8.17 -0.34
N ILE A 224 -19.64 -7.56 0.11
CA ILE A 224 -19.49 -7.22 1.55
C ILE A 224 -20.62 -6.30 1.99
N ARG A 225 -20.84 -5.24 1.23
CA ARG A 225 -21.85 -4.23 1.57
C ARG A 225 -23.28 -4.77 1.61
N LYS A 226 -23.62 -5.70 0.69
CA LYS A 226 -24.98 -6.22 0.55
C LYS A 226 -25.27 -7.44 1.42
N ASP A 227 -24.28 -8.31 1.60
CA ASP A 227 -24.48 -9.66 2.09
C ASP A 227 -23.69 -9.98 3.36
N ASN A 228 -22.93 -9.02 3.92
CA ASN A 228 -22.04 -9.19 5.08
C ASN A 228 -21.13 -10.42 4.97
N ILE A 229 -20.57 -10.63 3.77
CA ILE A 229 -19.76 -11.81 3.49
C ILE A 229 -18.39 -11.64 4.13
N LEU A 230 -18.02 -12.59 4.97
CA LEU A 230 -16.68 -12.68 5.53
C LEU A 230 -15.70 -13.16 4.46
N CYS A 231 -14.61 -12.44 4.31
CA CYS A 231 -13.47 -12.86 3.54
C CYS A 231 -12.47 -13.63 4.37
N ASN A 232 -12.14 -14.82 3.94
CA ASN A 232 -11.10 -15.61 4.60
C ASN A 232 -10.04 -16.09 3.59
N PRO A 233 -8.79 -15.77 3.82
CA PRO A 233 -8.23 -14.68 4.62
C PRO A 233 -8.17 -13.40 3.78
N GLY A 234 -9.20 -13.04 3.14
CA GLY A 234 -9.22 -11.98 2.17
C GLY A 234 -9.91 -10.75 2.71
N ILE A 235 -9.24 -9.67 2.65
CA ILE A 235 -9.80 -8.34 2.78
C ILE A 235 -10.52 -8.05 1.47
N LEU A 236 -11.84 -7.91 1.50
CA LEU A 236 -12.63 -7.51 0.34
C LEU A 236 -12.83 -6.00 0.25
N GLY A 237 -12.34 -5.25 1.24
CA GLY A 237 -12.32 -3.81 1.23
C GLY A 237 -11.04 -3.28 1.86
N SER A 238 -10.52 -2.20 1.30
CA SER A 238 -9.34 -1.52 1.80
C SER A 238 -9.36 -0.04 1.46
N GLY A 239 -8.61 0.74 2.22
CA GLY A 239 -8.48 2.17 2.03
C GLY A 239 -7.04 2.63 1.93
N ILE A 240 -6.89 3.78 1.31
CA ILE A 240 -5.68 4.59 1.28
C ILE A 240 -5.99 5.90 1.99
N LEU A 241 -5.17 6.24 2.97
CA LEU A 241 -5.17 7.54 3.62
C LEU A 241 -3.83 8.23 3.37
N ALA A 242 -3.85 9.44 2.83
CA ALA A 242 -2.64 10.16 2.53
C ALA A 242 -2.68 11.61 3.04
N THR A 243 -1.52 12.11 3.47
CA THR A 243 -1.36 13.45 4.03
C THR A 243 -0.13 14.15 3.45
N ASN A 244 -0.14 15.48 3.42
CA ASN A 244 0.93 16.34 2.92
C ASN A 244 1.36 16.06 1.48
N LEU A 245 0.48 15.46 0.67
CA LEU A 245 0.76 15.22 -0.74
C LEU A 245 0.48 16.47 -1.60
N SER A 246 1.16 16.56 -2.73
CA SER A 246 0.85 17.55 -3.77
C SER A 246 -0.56 17.33 -4.34
N GLN A 247 -1.16 18.38 -4.90
CA GLN A 247 -2.49 18.28 -5.53
C GLN A 247 -2.48 17.24 -6.66
N ILE A 248 -1.40 17.18 -7.45
CA ILE A 248 -1.25 16.19 -8.53
C ILE A 248 -1.35 14.76 -7.98
N SER A 249 -0.70 14.49 -6.84
CA SER A 249 -0.77 13.16 -6.21
C SER A 249 -2.16 12.84 -5.66
N LYS A 250 -2.86 13.83 -5.09
CA LYS A 250 -4.26 13.66 -4.64
C LYS A 250 -5.19 13.35 -5.80
N ASP A 251 -5.07 14.11 -6.91
CA ASP A 251 -5.85 13.87 -8.12
C ASP A 251 -5.53 12.49 -8.73
N THR A 252 -4.26 12.07 -8.68
CA THR A 252 -3.81 10.74 -9.10
C THR A 252 -4.47 9.63 -8.28
N ILE A 253 -4.55 9.77 -6.96
CA ILE A 253 -5.23 8.80 -6.08
C ILE A 253 -6.69 8.65 -6.51
N LEU A 254 -7.41 9.75 -6.73
CA LEU A 254 -8.81 9.73 -7.15
C LEU A 254 -8.98 9.09 -8.53
N ASP A 255 -8.18 9.50 -9.52
CA ASP A 255 -8.28 9.01 -10.89
C ASP A 255 -8.06 7.50 -10.96
N TYR A 256 -6.96 6.99 -10.41
CA TYR A 256 -6.67 5.56 -10.47
C TYR A 256 -7.61 4.71 -9.62
N SER A 257 -8.13 5.24 -8.51
CA SER A 257 -9.14 4.53 -7.73
C SER A 257 -10.46 4.40 -8.51
N ASN A 258 -10.91 5.44 -9.22
CA ASN A 258 -12.07 5.36 -10.10
C ASN A 258 -11.85 4.38 -11.26
N LYS A 259 -10.68 4.40 -11.89
CA LYS A 259 -10.34 3.44 -12.96
C LYS A 259 -10.35 1.99 -12.47
N LEU A 260 -9.91 1.73 -11.23
CA LEU A 260 -10.05 0.40 -10.64
C LEU A 260 -11.53 0.01 -10.50
N VAL A 261 -12.40 0.91 -10.04
CA VAL A 261 -13.85 0.63 -10.00
C VAL A 261 -14.37 0.28 -11.39
N ASP A 262 -13.98 1.01 -12.42
CA ASP A 262 -14.43 0.79 -13.79
C ASP A 262 -14.01 -0.59 -14.33
N ILE A 263 -12.76 -1.01 -14.12
CA ILE A 263 -12.29 -2.32 -14.61
C ILE A 263 -12.82 -3.50 -13.78
N TYR A 264 -13.33 -3.25 -12.57
CA TYR A 264 -13.95 -4.27 -11.72
C TYR A 264 -15.48 -4.28 -11.78
N LYS A 265 -16.13 -3.44 -12.60
CA LYS A 265 -17.61 -3.29 -12.62
C LYS A 265 -18.39 -4.59 -12.87
N ASP A 266 -17.83 -5.50 -13.68
CA ASP A 266 -18.43 -6.80 -14.02
C ASP A 266 -17.62 -7.96 -13.44
N ALA A 267 -16.69 -7.69 -12.53
CA ALA A 267 -15.84 -8.70 -11.93
C ALA A 267 -16.63 -9.62 -10.99
N LYS A 268 -16.18 -10.86 -10.91
CA LYS A 268 -16.69 -11.83 -9.94
C LYS A 268 -15.58 -12.33 -9.05
N TYR A 269 -15.87 -12.48 -7.77
CA TYR A 269 -15.02 -13.18 -6.84
C TYR A 269 -15.71 -14.45 -6.38
N LYS A 270 -15.24 -15.61 -6.88
CA LYS A 270 -15.97 -16.89 -6.75
C LYS A 270 -17.38 -16.74 -7.35
N ASP A 271 -18.43 -17.02 -6.58
CA ASP A 271 -19.83 -16.92 -6.98
C ASP A 271 -20.49 -15.57 -6.61
N TYR A 272 -19.71 -14.64 -6.05
CA TYR A 272 -20.21 -13.35 -5.57
C TYR A 272 -19.99 -12.22 -6.58
N ASP A 273 -20.78 -11.16 -6.43
CA ASP A 273 -20.59 -9.89 -7.11
C ASP A 273 -19.26 -9.28 -6.66
N GLY A 274 -18.25 -9.36 -7.51
CA GLY A 274 -16.89 -8.85 -7.27
C GLY A 274 -16.72 -7.39 -7.69
N SER A 275 -17.77 -6.71 -8.13
CA SER A 275 -17.66 -5.29 -8.49
C SER A 275 -17.28 -4.44 -7.29
N LEU A 276 -16.47 -3.40 -7.53
CA LEU A 276 -16.00 -2.50 -6.50
C LEU A 276 -16.89 -1.26 -6.38
N TYR A 277 -16.95 -0.73 -5.18
CA TYR A 277 -17.58 0.52 -4.82
C TYR A 277 -16.57 1.44 -4.16
N ILE A 278 -16.55 2.72 -4.59
CA ILE A 278 -15.65 3.74 -4.04
C ILE A 278 -16.36 4.59 -2.98
N GLN A 279 -15.65 4.91 -1.92
CA GLN A 279 -16.04 5.90 -0.91
C GLN A 279 -14.86 6.83 -0.61
N HIS A 280 -15.17 7.99 -0.08
CA HIS A 280 -14.20 8.98 0.37
C HIS A 280 -14.41 9.23 1.86
N LEU A 281 -13.29 9.34 2.61
CA LEU A 281 -13.28 9.77 4.01
C LEU A 281 -13.43 11.28 4.11
#